data_afb160e61b94827b16a4f56373f8f207
#
_entry.id   afb160e61b94827b16a4f56373f8f207
#
_cell.length_a   1.000
_cell.length_b   1.000
_cell.length_c   1.000
_cell.angle_alpha   90.00
_cell.angle_beta   90.00
_cell.angle_gamma   90.00
#
_symmetry.space_group_name_H-M   'P 1'
#
loop_
_entity.id
_entity.type
_entity.pdbx_description
1 polymer ?
#
loop_
_entity_poly.entity_id
_entity_poly.type
_entity_poly.pdbx_seq_one_letter_code
_entity_poly.pdbx_strand_id
1 'polypeptide(L)'
;MRDLLQYEYSRTLNQIADFLEISHATENPLIRGLSLNSQKIESGDLFLALQGVNTHGIRFLNQVKSAGAGAILTDDTGYEIWQSDSSNNVQPLPILVTKNVRGVLGPLSSWFYGGPSHDLRLYGVTGTNGKTTVSYLLDHIWRQNKRESGLMGTVETRVGAESFPSVRTTVEAPDLQALLATFSERHISNVVMEVSSHSLALHRVDGTRFATVAFTNLSQDHLDFH
;
A
#
# COMPACT_ATOMS: atom_id res chain seq x y z
N MET A 1 -2.27 1.41 -10.37
CA MET A 1 -2.71 0.17 -9.69
C MET A 1 -4.20 0.22 -9.37
N ARG A 2 -4.71 1.34 -8.84
CA ARG A 2 -6.16 1.54 -8.59
C ARG A 2 -7.01 1.50 -9.85
N ASP A 3 -6.46 1.88 -11.00
CA ASP A 3 -7.14 1.82 -12.32
C ASP A 3 -7.59 0.40 -12.71
N LEU A 4 -7.11 -0.62 -12.01
CA LEU A 4 -7.48 -2.02 -12.24
C LEU A 4 -8.67 -2.48 -11.40
N LEU A 5 -9.07 -1.69 -10.39
CA LEU A 5 -10.22 -1.98 -9.54
C LEU A 5 -11.53 -1.87 -10.34
N GLN A 6 -12.46 -2.77 -10.08
CA GLN A 6 -13.81 -2.76 -10.67
C GLN A 6 -14.82 -2.05 -9.77
N TYR A 7 -14.55 -2.00 -8.44
CA TYR A 7 -15.41 -1.36 -7.47
C TYR A 7 -14.76 -0.11 -6.87
N GLU A 8 -15.57 0.85 -6.52
CA GLU A 8 -15.14 2.04 -5.78
C GLU A 8 -15.06 1.74 -4.28
N TYR A 9 -13.89 1.90 -3.72
CA TYR A 9 -13.68 1.87 -2.26
C TYR A 9 -13.71 3.29 -1.72
N SER A 10 -14.45 3.47 -0.63
CA SER A 10 -14.48 4.77 0.04
C SER A 10 -14.76 4.64 1.53
N ARG A 11 -14.21 5.57 2.30
CA ARG A 11 -14.46 5.72 3.75
C ARG A 11 -14.51 7.20 4.08
N THR A 12 -15.33 7.58 5.06
CA THR A 12 -15.25 8.95 5.57
C THR A 12 -13.97 9.12 6.39
N LEU A 13 -13.47 10.34 6.49
CA LEU A 13 -12.26 10.62 7.27
C LEU A 13 -12.43 10.25 8.75
N ASN A 14 -13.64 10.43 9.31
CA ASN A 14 -13.95 10.01 10.68
C ASN A 14 -13.90 8.49 10.85
N GLN A 15 -14.37 7.70 9.88
CA GLN A 15 -14.23 6.26 9.92
C GLN A 15 -12.75 5.82 9.93
N ILE A 16 -11.89 6.55 9.23
CA ILE A 16 -10.44 6.32 9.25
C ILE A 16 -9.87 6.68 10.63
N ALA A 17 -10.29 7.80 11.21
CA ALA A 17 -9.86 8.21 12.54
C ALA A 17 -10.31 7.22 13.63
N ASP A 18 -11.55 6.72 13.53
CA ASP A 18 -12.08 5.68 14.43
C ASP A 18 -11.28 4.38 14.31
N PHE A 19 -10.97 3.95 13.08
CA PHE A 19 -10.15 2.76 12.85
C PHE A 19 -8.74 2.89 13.43
N LEU A 20 -8.16 4.09 13.38
CA LEU A 20 -6.83 4.38 13.92
C LEU A 20 -6.84 4.73 15.41
N GLU A 21 -8.02 4.82 16.04
CA GLU A 21 -8.22 5.23 17.44
C GLU A 21 -7.58 6.60 17.75
N ILE A 22 -7.76 7.56 16.82
CA ILE A 22 -7.23 8.92 16.93
C ILE A 22 -8.35 9.98 16.87
N SER A 23 -8.01 11.22 17.22
CA SER A 23 -8.96 12.33 17.17
C SER A 23 -9.47 12.62 15.76
N HIS A 24 -10.74 12.96 15.64
CA HIS A 24 -11.36 13.40 14.39
C HIS A 24 -10.79 14.75 13.93
N ALA A 25 -10.73 14.95 12.62
CA ALA A 25 -10.47 16.26 12.03
C ALA A 25 -11.73 17.17 12.11
N THR A 26 -11.57 18.44 11.81
CA THR A 26 -12.69 19.41 11.80
C THR A 26 -13.67 19.16 10.68
N GLU A 27 -13.23 18.59 9.57
CA GLU A 27 -14.04 18.24 8.41
C GLU A 27 -14.01 16.73 8.19
N ASN A 28 -15.07 16.21 7.58
CA ASN A 28 -15.24 14.76 7.36
C ASN A 28 -15.49 14.43 5.88
N PRO A 29 -14.51 14.66 4.99
CA PRO A 29 -14.63 14.32 3.58
C PRO A 29 -14.71 12.82 3.35
N LEU A 30 -15.29 12.45 2.21
CA LEU A 30 -15.23 11.08 1.70
C LEU A 30 -13.87 10.83 1.05
N ILE A 31 -13.13 9.89 1.57
CA ILE A 31 -11.84 9.45 1.05
C ILE A 31 -12.07 8.31 0.05
N ARG A 32 -11.49 8.45 -1.15
CA ARG A 32 -11.66 7.51 -2.28
C ARG A 32 -10.44 6.65 -2.57
N GLY A 33 -9.31 6.96 -1.94
CA GLY A 33 -8.07 6.20 -2.11
C GLY A 33 -7.01 6.61 -1.11
N LEU A 34 -5.93 5.84 -1.09
CA LEU A 34 -4.77 6.06 -0.22
C LEU A 34 -3.51 6.22 -1.08
N SER A 35 -2.70 7.23 -0.85
CA SER A 35 -1.46 7.45 -1.61
C SER A 35 -0.32 7.98 -0.75
N LEU A 36 0.87 7.37 -0.93
CA LEU A 36 2.15 7.84 -0.40
C LEU A 36 2.90 8.75 -1.38
N ASN A 37 2.47 8.77 -2.64
CA ASN A 37 3.19 9.48 -3.69
C ASN A 37 2.45 10.75 -4.07
N SER A 38 3.05 11.91 -3.74
CA SER A 38 2.49 13.22 -4.06
C SER A 38 2.24 13.47 -5.56
N GLN A 39 2.96 12.74 -6.43
CA GLN A 39 2.80 12.85 -7.90
C GLN A 39 1.66 11.96 -8.45
N LYS A 40 1.10 11.06 -7.62
CA LYS A 40 0.06 10.10 -8.00
C LYS A 40 -1.23 10.29 -7.19
N ILE A 41 -1.42 11.47 -6.66
CA ILE A 41 -2.66 11.83 -5.97
C ILE A 41 -3.80 11.93 -6.98
N GLU A 42 -4.90 11.30 -6.65
CA GLU A 42 -6.17 11.43 -7.33
C GLU A 42 -7.16 12.21 -6.45
N SER A 43 -8.21 12.75 -7.07
CA SER A 43 -9.20 13.57 -6.35
C SER A 43 -9.88 12.76 -5.25
N GLY A 44 -9.88 13.29 -4.03
CA GLY A 44 -10.45 12.66 -2.84
C GLY A 44 -9.52 11.66 -2.14
N ASP A 45 -8.23 11.58 -2.50
CA ASP A 45 -7.28 10.71 -1.80
C ASP A 45 -6.94 11.21 -0.40
N LEU A 46 -6.67 10.26 0.51
CA LEU A 46 -5.90 10.50 1.72
C LEU A 46 -4.41 10.45 1.38
N PHE A 47 -3.73 11.57 1.50
CA PHE A 47 -2.28 11.63 1.38
C PHE A 47 -1.60 11.17 2.67
N LEU A 48 -0.77 10.14 2.59
CA LEU A 48 -0.06 9.52 3.70
C LEU A 48 1.34 10.15 3.78
N ALA A 49 1.44 11.23 4.54
CA ALA A 49 2.65 12.05 4.66
C ALA A 49 3.53 11.54 5.80
N LEU A 50 4.62 10.85 5.46
CA LEU A 50 5.59 10.33 6.41
C LEU A 50 7.01 10.79 6.11
N GLN A 51 7.92 10.57 7.06
CA GLN A 51 9.33 10.85 6.86
C GLN A 51 9.89 9.95 5.75
N GLY A 52 10.40 10.57 4.71
CA GLY A 52 11.20 9.92 3.68
C GLY A 52 12.70 10.00 3.99
N VAL A 53 13.53 9.45 3.09
CA VAL A 53 14.99 9.46 3.24
C VAL A 53 15.55 10.89 3.32
N ASN A 54 15.07 11.79 2.47
CA ASN A 54 15.62 13.14 2.33
C ASN A 54 14.74 14.22 2.94
N THR A 55 13.42 14.01 3.02
CA THR A 55 12.47 15.02 3.45
C THR A 55 11.18 14.40 3.95
N HIS A 56 10.44 15.12 4.79
CA HIS A 56 9.12 14.72 5.22
C HIS A 56 8.07 14.94 4.11
N GLY A 57 7.16 13.98 3.93
CA GLY A 57 6.12 14.02 2.91
C GLY A 57 5.20 15.23 2.99
N ILE A 58 4.99 15.79 4.19
CA ILE A 58 4.16 16.98 4.41
C ILE A 58 4.63 18.21 3.62
N ARG A 59 5.91 18.29 3.26
CA ARG A 59 6.45 19.39 2.45
C ARG A 59 5.90 19.44 1.03
N PHE A 60 5.24 18.37 0.58
CA PHE A 60 4.56 18.32 -0.72
C PHE A 60 3.08 18.72 -0.63
N LEU A 61 2.65 19.32 0.49
CA LEU A 61 1.26 19.68 0.75
C LEU A 61 0.60 20.51 -0.37
N ASN A 62 1.27 21.54 -0.85
CA ASN A 62 0.73 22.38 -1.92
C ASN A 62 0.50 21.59 -3.22
N GLN A 63 1.40 20.65 -3.53
CA GLN A 63 1.27 19.77 -4.69
C GLN A 63 0.06 18.83 -4.54
N VAL A 64 -0.07 18.15 -3.40
CA VAL A 64 -1.16 17.19 -3.19
C VAL A 64 -2.52 17.88 -3.08
N LYS A 65 -2.56 19.09 -2.50
CA LYS A 65 -3.76 19.94 -2.46
C LYS A 65 -4.19 20.32 -3.87
N SER A 66 -3.26 20.78 -4.72
CA SER A 66 -3.55 21.13 -6.12
C SER A 66 -3.98 19.93 -6.95
N ALA A 67 -3.54 18.71 -6.60
CA ALA A 67 -3.96 17.47 -7.23
C ALA A 67 -5.33 16.97 -6.73
N GLY A 68 -5.92 17.62 -5.72
CA GLY A 68 -7.26 17.30 -5.23
C GLY A 68 -7.31 16.29 -4.09
N ALA A 69 -6.23 16.14 -3.31
CA ALA A 69 -6.28 15.35 -2.09
C ALA A 69 -7.45 15.77 -1.19
N GLY A 70 -8.14 14.81 -0.60
CA GLY A 70 -9.28 15.05 0.30
C GLY A 70 -8.84 15.32 1.75
N ALA A 71 -7.74 14.72 2.19
CA ALA A 71 -7.21 14.86 3.55
C ALA A 71 -5.74 14.41 3.62
N ILE A 72 -5.15 14.57 4.80
CA ILE A 72 -3.78 14.16 5.11
C ILE A 72 -3.77 13.29 6.36
N LEU A 73 -2.96 12.23 6.36
CA LEU A 73 -2.53 11.53 7.56
C LEU A 73 -1.02 11.71 7.73
N THR A 74 -0.60 12.17 8.90
CA THR A 74 0.81 12.44 9.21
C THR A 74 1.17 12.04 10.63
N ASP A 75 2.45 12.17 10.99
CA ASP A 75 2.95 12.05 12.36
C ASP A 75 3.09 13.41 13.04
N ASP A 76 3.50 13.40 14.32
CA ASP A 76 3.68 14.62 15.11
C ASP A 76 4.67 15.59 14.45
N THR A 77 5.78 15.07 13.89
CA THR A 77 6.78 15.89 13.19
C THR A 77 6.19 16.56 11.95
N GLY A 78 5.42 15.83 11.17
CA GLY A 78 4.74 16.40 10.00
C GLY A 78 3.69 17.43 10.40
N TYR A 79 3.01 17.24 11.52
CA TYR A 79 2.05 18.20 12.05
C TYR A 79 2.73 19.50 12.51
N GLU A 80 3.86 19.42 13.20
CA GLU A 80 4.66 20.61 13.57
C GLU A 80 5.13 21.39 12.35
N ILE A 81 5.61 20.71 11.31
CA ILE A 81 5.99 21.35 10.04
C ILE A 81 4.77 22.03 9.40
N TRP A 82 3.64 21.37 9.39
CA TRP A 82 2.39 21.91 8.85
C TRP A 82 1.94 23.17 9.60
N GLN A 83 1.99 23.17 10.93
CA GLN A 83 1.63 24.33 11.75
C GLN A 83 2.56 25.53 11.55
N SER A 84 3.85 25.30 11.31
CA SER A 84 4.84 26.35 11.11
C SER A 84 4.75 27.05 9.74
N ASP A 85 4.04 26.45 8.78
CA ASP A 85 3.89 27.00 7.43
C ASP A 85 2.66 27.90 7.34
N SER A 86 2.88 29.21 7.33
CA SER A 86 1.82 30.23 7.24
C SER A 86 0.99 30.17 5.95
N SER A 87 1.48 29.49 4.90
CA SER A 87 0.74 29.31 3.65
C SER A 87 -0.44 28.31 3.79
N ASN A 88 -0.45 27.51 4.86
CA ASN A 88 -1.51 26.54 5.14
C ASN A 88 -2.82 27.18 5.66
N ASN A 89 -2.80 28.48 6.00
CA ASN A 89 -3.96 29.17 6.56
C ASN A 89 -5.09 29.46 5.56
N VAL A 90 -4.88 29.24 4.26
CA VAL A 90 -5.91 29.45 3.23
C VAL A 90 -6.48 28.10 2.84
N GLN A 91 -7.69 27.79 3.33
CA GLN A 91 -8.40 26.51 3.10
C GLN A 91 -7.50 25.29 3.37
N PRO A 92 -7.15 25.00 4.64
CA PRO A 92 -6.33 23.86 4.98
C PRO A 92 -7.05 22.54 4.62
N LEU A 93 -6.29 21.54 4.16
CA LEU A 93 -6.83 20.17 4.07
C LEU A 93 -7.05 19.63 5.49
N PRO A 94 -8.14 18.85 5.73
CA PRO A 94 -8.31 18.12 6.97
C PRO A 94 -7.09 17.22 7.23
N ILE A 95 -6.62 17.23 8.48
CA ILE A 95 -5.43 16.49 8.88
C ILE A 95 -5.73 15.55 10.04
N LEU A 96 -5.26 14.32 9.92
CA LEU A 96 -5.20 13.32 10.98
C LEU A 96 -3.75 13.13 11.42
N VAL A 97 -3.54 12.94 12.72
CA VAL A 97 -2.20 12.75 13.30
C VAL A 97 -2.13 11.43 14.03
N THR A 98 -1.11 10.62 13.74
CA THR A 98 -0.81 9.37 14.43
C THR A 98 0.67 9.29 14.74
N LYS A 99 1.05 8.63 15.84
CA LYS A 99 2.45 8.51 16.27
C LYS A 99 3.35 7.76 15.29
N ASN A 100 2.79 6.85 14.51
CA ASN A 100 3.56 6.00 13.61
C ASN A 100 2.77 5.72 12.32
N VAL A 101 2.84 6.66 11.36
CA VAL A 101 2.17 6.48 10.06
C VAL A 101 2.63 5.20 9.36
N ARG A 102 3.93 4.88 9.39
CA ARG A 102 4.47 3.69 8.72
C ARG A 102 3.86 2.39 9.26
N GLY A 103 3.74 2.26 10.58
CA GLY A 103 3.19 1.06 11.22
C GLY A 103 1.69 0.85 10.99
N VAL A 104 0.93 1.94 10.78
CA VAL A 104 -0.52 1.82 10.52
C VAL A 104 -0.87 1.64 9.05
N LEU A 105 0.08 1.84 8.11
CA LEU A 105 -0.20 1.81 6.66
C LEU A 105 -0.79 0.49 6.19
N GLY A 106 -0.18 -0.62 6.59
CA GLY A 106 -0.62 -1.95 6.19
C GLY A 106 -2.03 -2.27 6.67
N PRO A 107 -2.29 -2.24 7.99
CA PRO A 107 -3.62 -2.46 8.55
C PRO A 107 -4.67 -1.50 8.00
N LEU A 108 -4.36 -0.20 7.91
CA LEU A 108 -5.26 0.81 7.35
C LEU A 108 -5.62 0.49 5.89
N SER A 109 -4.62 0.17 5.07
CA SER A 109 -4.85 -0.15 3.66
C SER A 109 -5.68 -1.42 3.51
N SER A 110 -5.39 -2.45 4.30
CA SER A 110 -6.17 -3.69 4.30
C SER A 110 -7.64 -3.41 4.64
N TRP A 111 -7.90 -2.69 5.73
CA TRP A 111 -9.26 -2.32 6.14
C TRP A 111 -9.96 -1.44 5.11
N PHE A 112 -9.25 -0.46 4.52
CA PHE A 112 -9.79 0.45 3.52
C PHE A 112 -10.34 -0.31 2.31
N TYR A 113 -9.60 -1.31 1.82
CA TYR A 113 -9.97 -2.16 0.69
C TYR A 113 -10.76 -3.43 1.08
N GLY A 114 -11.31 -3.49 2.30
CA GLY A 114 -12.20 -4.57 2.74
C GLY A 114 -11.51 -5.89 3.12
N GLY A 115 -10.21 -5.88 3.41
CA GLY A 115 -9.47 -7.06 3.83
C GLY A 115 -9.27 -8.11 2.72
N PRO A 116 -8.87 -7.75 1.50
CA PRO A 116 -8.94 -8.61 0.32
C PRO A 116 -8.12 -9.90 0.45
N SER A 117 -7.07 -9.91 1.26
CA SER A 117 -6.25 -11.11 1.49
C SER A 117 -7.01 -12.25 2.19
N HIS A 118 -8.17 -11.98 2.79
CA HIS A 118 -9.01 -13.02 3.40
C HIS A 118 -9.74 -13.89 2.38
N ASP A 119 -10.00 -13.36 1.20
CA ASP A 119 -10.69 -14.04 0.10
C ASP A 119 -9.72 -14.76 -0.85
N LEU A 120 -8.42 -14.59 -0.63
CA LEU A 120 -7.36 -15.11 -1.49
C LEU A 120 -6.57 -16.25 -0.81
N ARG A 121 -6.05 -17.15 -1.61
CA ARG A 121 -4.94 -18.03 -1.25
C ARG A 121 -3.64 -17.34 -1.63
N LEU A 122 -3.15 -16.49 -0.74
CA LEU A 122 -1.95 -15.72 -0.98
C LEU A 122 -0.71 -16.49 -0.50
N TYR A 123 0.25 -16.65 -1.40
CA TYR A 123 1.52 -17.34 -1.14
C TYR A 123 2.66 -16.34 -1.15
N GLY A 124 3.34 -16.19 -0.01
CA GLY A 124 4.49 -15.30 0.12
C GLY A 124 5.81 -16.05 -0.07
N VAL A 125 6.71 -15.52 -0.87
CA VAL A 125 8.05 -16.09 -1.06
C VAL A 125 9.09 -15.07 -0.62
N THR A 126 9.88 -15.40 0.39
CA THR A 126 10.98 -14.57 0.90
C THR A 126 12.31 -15.32 0.90
N GLY A 127 13.38 -14.63 1.23
CA GLY A 127 14.77 -15.13 1.29
C GLY A 127 15.70 -14.29 0.43
N THR A 128 17.00 -14.56 0.49
CA THR A 128 18.01 -13.80 -0.25
C THR A 128 17.87 -14.04 -1.75
N ASN A 129 17.95 -15.28 -2.19
CA ASN A 129 17.90 -15.68 -3.59
C ASN A 129 16.74 -16.64 -3.88
N GLY A 130 16.30 -16.68 -5.14
CA GLY A 130 15.31 -17.65 -5.63
C GLY A 130 13.83 -17.23 -5.48
N LYS A 131 13.53 -16.07 -4.88
CA LYS A 131 12.14 -15.55 -4.76
C LYS A 131 11.43 -15.56 -6.10
N THR A 132 11.99 -14.89 -7.09
CA THR A 132 11.44 -14.78 -8.45
C THR A 132 11.25 -16.15 -9.09
N THR A 133 12.29 -17.01 -9.02
CA THR A 133 12.22 -18.36 -9.61
C THR A 133 11.08 -19.19 -9.01
N VAL A 134 10.96 -19.21 -7.68
CA VAL A 134 9.91 -19.97 -6.98
C VAL A 134 8.53 -19.40 -7.31
N SER A 135 8.38 -18.07 -7.32
CA SER A 135 7.10 -17.42 -7.65
C SER A 135 6.65 -17.74 -9.08
N TYR A 136 7.55 -17.70 -10.06
CA TYR A 136 7.25 -18.05 -11.45
C TYR A 136 6.95 -19.53 -11.65
N LEU A 137 7.67 -20.42 -10.96
CA LEU A 137 7.40 -21.86 -11.01
C LEU A 137 6.01 -22.17 -10.46
N LEU A 138 5.63 -21.56 -9.35
CA LEU A 138 4.33 -21.76 -8.73
C LEU A 138 3.19 -21.25 -9.63
N ASP A 139 3.33 -20.03 -10.16
CA ASP A 139 2.40 -19.47 -11.14
C ASP A 139 2.28 -20.38 -12.38
N HIS A 140 3.40 -20.84 -12.92
CA HIS A 140 3.43 -21.73 -14.08
C HIS A 140 2.67 -23.04 -13.81
N ILE A 141 2.88 -23.66 -12.65
CA ILE A 141 2.20 -24.89 -12.26
C ILE A 141 0.67 -24.68 -12.22
N TRP A 142 0.19 -23.59 -11.66
CA TRP A 142 -1.26 -23.31 -11.66
C TRP A 142 -1.81 -23.12 -13.06
N ARG A 143 -1.14 -22.36 -13.91
CA ARG A 143 -1.57 -22.09 -15.29
C ARG A 143 -1.57 -23.37 -16.15
N GLN A 144 -0.58 -24.26 -15.98
CA GLN A 144 -0.57 -25.57 -16.66
C GLN A 144 -1.77 -26.44 -16.21
N ASN A 145 -2.23 -26.27 -14.98
CA ASN A 145 -3.42 -26.94 -14.47
C ASN A 145 -4.72 -26.15 -14.74
N LYS A 146 -4.71 -25.21 -15.69
CA LYS A 146 -5.85 -24.37 -16.10
C LYS A 146 -6.50 -23.60 -14.93
N ARG A 147 -5.69 -23.22 -13.96
CA ARG A 147 -6.11 -22.34 -12.85
C ARG A 147 -5.62 -20.94 -13.13
N GLU A 148 -6.52 -19.97 -13.05
CA GLU A 148 -6.12 -18.58 -13.06
C GLU A 148 -5.29 -18.25 -11.84
N SER A 149 -4.25 -17.45 -12.03
CA SER A 149 -3.31 -17.07 -10.99
C SER A 149 -2.90 -15.61 -11.10
N GLY A 150 -2.52 -15.04 -9.96
CA GLY A 150 -1.90 -13.75 -9.83
C GLY A 150 -0.42 -13.90 -9.44
N LEU A 151 0.40 -13.03 -9.99
CA LEU A 151 1.83 -12.95 -9.68
C LEU A 151 2.18 -11.49 -9.34
N MET A 152 2.86 -11.29 -8.22
CA MET A 152 3.46 -10.01 -7.86
C MET A 152 4.94 -10.21 -7.55
N GLY A 153 5.83 -9.68 -8.38
CA GLY A 153 7.25 -9.91 -8.23
C GLY A 153 8.14 -8.81 -8.80
N THR A 154 9.42 -9.07 -8.82
CA THR A 154 10.45 -8.11 -9.25
C THR A 154 10.31 -7.72 -10.72
N VAL A 155 9.93 -8.66 -11.58
CA VAL A 155 9.89 -8.46 -13.04
C VAL A 155 8.56 -7.88 -13.48
N GLU A 156 7.47 -8.48 -13.01
CA GLU A 156 6.11 -8.09 -13.41
C GLU A 156 5.09 -8.31 -12.30
N THR A 157 3.98 -7.63 -12.44
CA THR A 157 2.71 -7.94 -11.77
C THR A 157 1.76 -8.50 -12.81
N ARG A 158 1.20 -9.69 -12.58
CA ARG A 158 0.25 -10.33 -13.51
C ARG A 158 -1.09 -10.57 -12.82
N VAL A 159 -2.14 -10.11 -13.49
CA VAL A 159 -3.53 -10.26 -13.05
C VAL A 159 -4.26 -11.10 -14.10
N GLY A 160 -4.33 -12.41 -13.90
CA GLY A 160 -4.86 -13.34 -14.91
C GLY A 160 -4.00 -13.34 -16.19
N ALA A 161 -4.57 -12.89 -17.30
CA ALA A 161 -3.87 -12.79 -18.58
C ALA A 161 -3.12 -11.46 -18.79
N GLU A 162 -3.43 -10.44 -18.01
CA GLU A 162 -2.82 -9.12 -18.11
C GLU A 162 -1.49 -9.04 -17.34
N SER A 163 -0.46 -8.44 -17.93
CA SER A 163 0.85 -8.27 -17.31
C SER A 163 1.29 -6.80 -17.36
N PHE A 164 1.86 -6.35 -16.25
CA PHE A 164 2.34 -4.99 -16.05
C PHE A 164 3.78 -5.02 -15.52
N PRO A 165 4.70 -4.18 -16.01
CA PRO A 165 6.04 -4.07 -15.47
C PRO A 165 6.00 -3.69 -13.97
N SER A 166 6.77 -4.38 -13.14
CA SER A 166 6.87 -4.05 -11.73
C SER A 166 7.84 -2.88 -11.51
N VAL A 167 7.44 -1.94 -10.67
CA VAL A 167 8.31 -0.84 -10.23
C VAL A 167 9.20 -1.27 -9.07
N ARG A 168 8.73 -2.24 -8.25
CA ARG A 168 9.43 -2.77 -7.08
C ARG A 168 9.07 -4.24 -6.87
N THR A 169 9.97 -4.99 -6.26
CA THR A 169 9.72 -6.40 -5.87
C THR A 169 8.47 -6.56 -5.01
N THR A 170 8.31 -5.67 -4.01
CA THR A 170 7.11 -5.59 -3.17
C THR A 170 6.67 -4.12 -3.12
N VAL A 171 5.49 -3.83 -3.60
CA VAL A 171 4.93 -2.47 -3.65
C VAL A 171 4.58 -1.94 -2.25
N GLU A 172 4.26 -0.66 -2.12
CA GLU A 172 3.82 -0.06 -0.85
C GLU A 172 2.43 -0.59 -0.46
N ALA A 173 2.12 -0.57 0.85
CA ALA A 173 0.90 -1.17 1.39
C ALA A 173 -0.40 -0.74 0.71
N PRO A 174 -0.64 0.55 0.39
CA PRO A 174 -1.84 0.96 -0.34
C PRO A 174 -1.96 0.32 -1.72
N ASP A 175 -0.86 0.28 -2.47
CA ASP A 175 -0.84 -0.34 -3.80
C ASP A 175 -0.99 -1.87 -3.71
N LEU A 176 -0.38 -2.49 -2.67
CA LEU A 176 -0.51 -3.92 -2.42
C LEU A 176 -1.97 -4.31 -2.17
N GLN A 177 -2.64 -3.61 -1.26
CA GLN A 177 -4.02 -3.94 -0.90
C GLN A 177 -5.00 -3.65 -2.05
N ALA A 178 -4.76 -2.61 -2.85
CA ALA A 178 -5.52 -2.35 -4.06
C ALA A 178 -5.36 -3.47 -5.10
N LEU A 179 -4.14 -3.99 -5.29
CA LEU A 179 -3.90 -5.16 -6.15
C LEU A 179 -4.57 -6.42 -5.63
N LEU A 180 -4.49 -6.67 -4.31
CA LEU A 180 -5.17 -7.82 -3.70
C LEU A 180 -6.69 -7.72 -3.87
N ALA A 181 -7.26 -6.52 -3.74
CA ALA A 181 -8.67 -6.27 -4.04
C ALA A 181 -8.99 -6.57 -5.52
N THR A 182 -8.13 -6.12 -6.45
CA THR A 182 -8.28 -6.42 -7.89
C THR A 182 -8.30 -7.94 -8.16
N PHE A 183 -7.43 -8.72 -7.51
CA PHE A 183 -7.45 -10.18 -7.66
C PHE A 183 -8.76 -10.78 -7.13
N SER A 184 -9.22 -10.34 -5.96
CA SER A 184 -10.49 -10.81 -5.38
C SER A 184 -11.68 -10.49 -6.29
N GLU A 185 -11.79 -9.24 -6.78
CA GLU A 185 -12.84 -8.80 -7.70
C GLU A 185 -12.88 -9.57 -9.01
N ARG A 186 -11.71 -9.98 -9.51
CA ARG A 186 -11.57 -10.77 -10.74
C ARG A 186 -11.63 -12.28 -10.49
N HIS A 187 -11.96 -12.71 -9.27
CA HIS A 187 -12.06 -14.13 -8.85
C HIS A 187 -10.77 -14.93 -9.04
N ILE A 188 -9.61 -14.26 -9.05
CA ILE A 188 -8.29 -14.90 -9.13
C ILE A 188 -7.87 -15.31 -7.72
N SER A 189 -8.24 -16.52 -7.32
CA SER A 189 -8.08 -16.96 -5.93
C SER A 189 -6.65 -17.37 -5.53
N ASN A 190 -5.79 -17.75 -6.48
CA ASN A 190 -4.41 -18.16 -6.19
C ASN A 190 -3.45 -17.04 -6.59
N VAL A 191 -2.77 -16.44 -5.62
CA VAL A 191 -1.83 -15.34 -5.85
C VAL A 191 -0.51 -15.66 -5.19
N VAL A 192 0.60 -15.54 -5.92
CA VAL A 192 1.94 -15.62 -5.35
C VAL A 192 2.61 -14.26 -5.40
N MET A 193 3.29 -13.89 -4.32
CA MET A 193 4.05 -12.65 -4.26
C MET A 193 5.44 -12.84 -3.67
N GLU A 194 6.38 -12.08 -4.24
CA GLU A 194 7.71 -11.92 -3.66
C GLU A 194 7.65 -10.93 -2.49
N VAL A 195 8.21 -11.32 -1.35
CA VAL A 195 8.31 -10.49 -0.14
C VAL A 195 9.79 -10.24 0.14
N SER A 196 10.25 -9.01 -0.09
CA SER A 196 11.64 -8.64 0.21
C SER A 196 11.84 -8.33 1.70
N SER A 197 13.06 -8.47 2.22
CA SER A 197 13.42 -8.07 3.58
C SER A 197 13.12 -6.58 3.85
N HIS A 198 13.39 -5.70 2.88
CA HIS A 198 13.00 -4.29 2.93
C HIS A 198 11.51 -4.09 3.12
N SER A 199 10.67 -4.91 2.45
CA SER A 199 9.22 -4.77 2.58
C SER A 199 8.70 -5.17 3.96
N LEU A 200 9.36 -6.13 4.60
CA LEU A 200 9.08 -6.51 5.99
C LEU A 200 9.48 -5.38 6.95
N ALA A 201 10.71 -4.88 6.85
CA ALA A 201 11.21 -3.79 7.68
C ALA A 201 10.43 -2.47 7.49
N LEU A 202 9.88 -2.24 6.30
CA LEU A 202 9.07 -1.06 5.96
C LEU A 202 7.56 -1.29 6.12
N HIS A 203 7.13 -2.35 6.80
CA HIS A 203 5.72 -2.62 7.09
C HIS A 203 4.79 -2.67 5.87
N ARG A 204 5.32 -3.02 4.68
CA ARG A 204 4.55 -2.99 3.44
C ARG A 204 3.52 -4.12 3.33
N VAL A 205 3.77 -5.22 4.03
CA VAL A 205 2.92 -6.42 4.01
C VAL A 205 2.10 -6.60 5.29
N ASP A 206 2.20 -5.67 6.24
CA ASP A 206 1.40 -5.68 7.46
C ASP A 206 -0.10 -5.61 7.09
N GLY A 207 -0.94 -6.27 7.88
CA GLY A 207 -2.38 -6.38 7.56
C GLY A 207 -2.69 -7.34 6.40
N THR A 208 -1.69 -8.05 5.87
CA THR A 208 -1.87 -9.04 4.80
C THR A 208 -1.86 -10.45 5.39
N ARG A 209 -2.90 -11.23 5.08
CA ARG A 209 -3.00 -12.64 5.48
C ARG A 209 -2.41 -13.54 4.40
N PHE A 210 -1.36 -14.29 4.75
CA PHE A 210 -0.80 -15.32 3.88
C PHE A 210 -1.38 -16.69 4.22
N ALA A 211 -1.78 -17.44 3.20
CA ALA A 211 -2.18 -18.85 3.33
C ALA A 211 -0.96 -19.75 3.54
N THR A 212 0.16 -19.41 2.89
CA THR A 212 1.42 -20.15 2.99
C THR A 212 2.58 -19.19 2.74
N VAL A 213 3.69 -19.41 3.43
CA VAL A 213 4.93 -18.69 3.20
C VAL A 213 6.07 -19.66 2.95
N ALA A 214 6.96 -19.30 2.04
CA ALA A 214 8.18 -20.03 1.74
C ALA A 214 9.40 -19.14 2.01
N PHE A 215 10.36 -19.69 2.73
CA PHE A 215 11.66 -19.07 2.95
C PHE A 215 12.70 -19.88 2.16
N THR A 216 13.27 -19.28 1.14
CA THR A 216 14.15 -19.99 0.19
C THR A 216 15.53 -20.24 0.76
N ASN A 217 16.19 -19.19 1.23
CA ASN A 217 17.52 -19.25 1.85
C ASN A 217 17.86 -17.93 2.54
N LEU A 218 18.89 -17.97 3.39
CA LEU A 218 19.48 -16.80 4.03
C LEU A 218 20.97 -16.74 3.70
N SER A 219 21.39 -15.66 3.08
CA SER A 219 22.80 -15.31 2.89
C SER A 219 22.98 -13.82 3.13
N GLN A 220 24.21 -13.37 3.22
CA GLN A 220 24.56 -11.98 3.44
C GLN A 220 24.14 -11.14 2.23
N ASP A 221 23.24 -10.18 2.43
CA ASP A 221 22.74 -9.25 1.42
C ASP A 221 22.15 -8.00 2.11
N HIS A 222 22.11 -6.88 1.40
CA HIS A 222 21.49 -5.63 1.88
C HIS A 222 22.04 -5.12 3.23
N LEU A 223 23.34 -5.25 3.49
CA LEU A 223 23.99 -4.78 4.72
C LEU A 223 24.00 -3.26 4.89
N ASP A 224 23.67 -2.53 3.85
CA ASP A 224 23.48 -1.08 3.85
C ASP A 224 22.14 -0.67 4.46
N PHE A 225 21.23 -1.63 4.64
CA PHE A 225 19.87 -1.37 5.14
C PHE A 225 19.54 -2.11 6.44
N HIS A 226 20.12 -3.31 6.66
CA HIS A 226 19.84 -4.17 7.82
C HIS A 226 20.99 -4.13 8.83
#